data_d40d8a88c0373f1d3e647eeba431ae66
#
_entry.id   d40d8a88c0373f1d3e647eeba431ae66
#
_cell.length_a   1.000
_cell.length_b   1.000
_cell.length_c   1.000
_cell.angle_alpha   90.00
_cell.angle_beta   90.00
_cell.angle_gamma   90.00
#
_symmetry.space_group_name_H-M   'P 1'
#
loop_
_entity.id
_entity.type
_entity.pdbx_description
1 polymer ?
#
loop_
_entity_poly.entity_id
_entity_poly.type
_entity_poly.pdbx_seq_one_letter_code
_entity_poly.pdbx_strand_id
1 'polypeptide(L)' 'MPKGVGYSGNIRELIGKAVTNKKLTKAQATTLLRHQKHHTEGHMLYMMRMMTEQHMSSKDAHERAMKQVGK' A
#
# COMPACT_ATOMS: atom_id res chain seq x y z
N MET A 1 -7.04 -18.67 9.46
CA MET A 1 -6.58 -18.29 9.04
C MET A 1 -5.43 -18.03 9.09
N PRO A 2 -5.13 -18.23 8.93
CA PRO A 2 -4.07 -18.02 9.00
C PRO A 2 -3.56 -17.06 8.59
N LYS A 3 -3.57 -16.74 8.80
CA LYS A 3 -3.24 -15.97 8.61
C LYS A 3 -2.19 -15.38 8.12
N GLY A 4 -1.45 -14.98 8.40
CA GLY A 4 -0.41 -14.27 7.82
C GLY A 4 -0.13 -14.68 6.45
N VAL A 5 -0.67 -15.69 6.18
CA VAL A 5 -0.54 -16.25 4.91
C VAL A 5 -1.11 -15.35 3.86
N GLY A 6 -0.65 -15.43 2.68
CA GLY A 6 -1.24 -14.74 1.57
C GLY A 6 -1.23 -13.24 1.64
N TYR A 7 -0.23 -12.70 2.25
CA TYR A 7 -0.10 -11.26 2.34
C TYR A 7 -0.13 -10.59 0.99
N SER A 8 0.55 -11.17 0.01
CA SER A 8 0.56 -10.57 -1.31
C SER A 8 -0.83 -10.41 -1.87
N GLY A 9 -1.65 -11.41 -1.66
CA GLY A 9 -3.05 -11.34 -2.05
C GLY A 9 -3.79 -10.29 -1.26
N ASN A 10 -3.48 -10.18 0.02
CA ASN A 10 -4.13 -9.21 0.88
C ASN A 10 -3.84 -7.78 0.45
N ILE A 11 -2.62 -7.50 0.04
CA ILE A 11 -2.27 -6.16 -0.42
C ILE A 11 -3.17 -5.75 -1.57
N ARG A 12 -3.34 -6.64 -2.55
CA ARG A 12 -4.19 -6.35 -3.70
C ARG A 12 -5.63 -6.11 -3.27
N GLU A 13 -6.13 -6.94 -2.37
CA GLU A 13 -7.49 -6.77 -1.87
C GLU A 13 -7.66 -5.47 -1.11
N LEU A 14 -6.68 -5.13 -0.27
CA LEU A 14 -6.74 -3.90 0.51
C LEU A 14 -6.74 -2.67 -0.40
N ILE A 15 -5.93 -2.71 -1.46
CA ILE A 15 -5.91 -1.63 -2.44
C ILE A 15 -7.29 -1.50 -3.08
N GLY A 16 -7.87 -2.62 -3.48
CA GLY A 16 -9.19 -2.61 -4.10
C GLY A 16 -10.26 -2.05 -3.18
N LYS A 17 -10.22 -2.46 -1.92
CA LYS A 17 -11.18 -1.94 -0.95
C LYS A 17 -11.01 -0.44 -0.72
N ALA A 18 -9.76 0.03 -0.70
CA ALA A 18 -9.51 1.44 -0.51
C ALA A 18 -10.05 2.27 -1.67
N VAL A 19 -9.94 1.75 -2.88
CA VAL A 19 -10.50 2.44 -4.04
C VAL A 19 -12.02 2.45 -3.94
N THR A 20 -12.62 1.32 -3.58
CA THR A 20 -14.08 1.22 -3.43
C THR A 20 -14.58 2.19 -2.38
N ASN A 21 -13.83 2.34 -1.29
CA ASN A 21 -14.21 3.24 -0.20
C ASN A 21 -13.76 4.68 -0.44
N LYS A 22 -13.24 4.96 -1.63
CA LYS A 22 -12.83 6.30 -2.04
C LYS A 22 -11.69 6.87 -1.20
N LYS A 23 -10.89 6.00 -0.60
CA LYS A 23 -9.72 6.41 0.16
C LYS A 23 -8.48 6.49 -0.73
N LEU A 24 -8.52 5.84 -1.88
CA LEU A 24 -7.47 5.89 -2.88
C LEU A 24 -8.10 6.15 -4.23
N THR A 25 -7.36 6.85 -5.09
CA THR A 25 -7.78 7.01 -6.48
C THR A 25 -7.30 5.80 -7.27
N LYS A 26 -7.86 5.62 -8.45
CA LYS A 26 -7.42 4.53 -9.33
C LYS A 26 -5.96 4.69 -9.72
N ALA A 27 -5.52 5.92 -9.92
CA ALA A 27 -4.13 6.20 -10.26
C ALA A 27 -3.20 5.77 -9.13
N GLN A 28 -3.59 6.08 -7.88
CA GLN A 28 -2.81 5.68 -6.72
C GLN A 28 -2.78 4.16 -6.59
N ALA A 29 -3.91 3.51 -6.82
CA ALA A 29 -3.98 2.06 -6.76
C ALA A 29 -3.06 1.42 -7.80
N THR A 30 -3.04 1.97 -9.01
CA THR A 30 -2.18 1.46 -10.06
C THR A 30 -0.71 1.59 -9.66
N THR A 31 -0.35 2.73 -9.07
CA THR A 31 1.00 2.97 -8.60
C THR A 31 1.39 1.95 -7.53
N LEU A 32 0.49 1.71 -6.57
CA LEU A 32 0.75 0.75 -5.51
C LEU A 32 0.92 -0.67 -6.05
N LEU A 33 0.06 -1.06 -6.97
CA LEU A 33 0.16 -2.40 -7.55
C LEU A 33 1.46 -2.59 -8.31
N ARG A 34 1.93 -1.53 -8.94
CA ARG A 34 3.20 -1.57 -9.65
C ARG A 34 4.36 -1.71 -8.68
N HIS A 35 4.31 -0.98 -7.56
CA HIS A 35 5.37 -1.03 -6.55
C HIS A 35 5.38 -2.34 -5.78
N GLN A 36 4.25 -3.02 -5.70
CA GLN A 36 4.15 -4.26 -4.97
C GLN A 36 5.19 -5.28 -5.40
N LYS A 37 5.60 -5.24 -6.65
CA LYS A 37 6.57 -6.20 -7.19
C LYS A 37 7.98 -5.96 -6.68
N HIS A 38 8.26 -4.77 -6.18
CA HIS A 38 9.62 -4.37 -5.84
C HIS A 38 9.84 -4.12 -4.34
N HIS A 39 8.78 -4.22 -3.54
CA HIS A 39 8.88 -3.89 -2.12
C HIS A 39 8.28 -4.99 -1.27
N THR A 40 8.69 -5.01 0.00
CA THR A 40 8.13 -5.98 0.93
C THR A 40 6.70 -5.60 1.29
N GLU A 41 6.00 -6.56 1.86
CA GLU A 41 4.62 -6.33 2.27
C GLU A 41 4.53 -5.26 3.35
N GLY A 42 5.49 -5.26 4.29
CA GLY A 42 5.50 -4.23 5.32
C GLY A 42 5.60 -2.85 4.72
N HIS A 43 6.45 -2.69 3.71
CA HIS A 43 6.60 -1.44 3.00
C HIS A 43 5.26 -1.02 2.36
N MET A 44 4.62 -1.97 1.68
CA MET A 44 3.37 -1.67 0.99
C MET A 44 2.25 -1.32 1.97
N LEU A 45 2.16 -2.05 3.08
CA LEU A 45 1.15 -1.76 4.09
C LEU A 45 1.37 -0.38 4.70
N TYR A 46 2.62 -0.03 4.95
CA TYR A 46 2.95 1.27 5.49
C TYR A 46 2.54 2.38 4.52
N MET A 47 2.88 2.20 3.22
CA MET A 47 2.48 3.18 2.22
C MET A 47 0.97 3.37 2.19
N MET A 48 0.24 2.25 2.19
CA MET A 48 -1.21 2.32 2.14
C MET A 48 -1.77 3.09 3.33
N ARG A 49 -1.24 2.83 4.53
CA ARG A 49 -1.71 3.53 5.71
C ARG A 49 -1.44 5.03 5.61
N MET A 50 -0.26 5.40 5.14
CA MET A 50 0.07 6.81 5.00
C MET A 50 -0.83 7.48 3.96
N MET A 51 -1.12 6.78 2.87
CA MET A 51 -1.95 7.35 1.82
C MET A 51 -3.42 7.44 2.21
N THR A 52 -3.93 6.43 2.92
CA THR A 52 -5.35 6.41 3.28
C THR A 52 -5.65 7.17 4.57
N GLU A 53 -4.79 7.09 5.56
CA GLU A 53 -5.03 7.72 6.85
C GLU A 53 -4.45 9.12 6.96
N GLN A 54 -3.28 9.33 6.38
CA GLN A 54 -2.62 10.63 6.46
C GLN A 54 -2.77 11.43 5.16
N HIS A 55 -3.44 10.87 4.18
CA HIS A 55 -3.69 11.53 2.89
C HIS A 55 -2.41 11.95 2.17
N MET A 56 -1.35 11.20 2.34
CA MET A 56 -0.09 11.48 1.66
C MET A 56 -0.16 11.09 0.20
N SER A 57 0.63 11.75 -0.63
CA SER A 57 0.80 11.33 -2.00
C SER A 57 1.59 10.03 -2.01
N SER A 58 1.53 9.29 -3.11
CA SER A 58 2.26 8.05 -3.20
C SER A 58 3.77 8.28 -3.10
N LYS A 59 4.25 9.40 -3.61
CA LYS A 59 5.67 9.74 -3.52
C LYS A 59 6.09 9.94 -2.06
N ASP A 60 5.32 10.73 -1.33
CA ASP A 60 5.65 11.00 0.08
C ASP A 60 5.52 9.75 0.93
N ALA A 61 4.49 8.95 0.67
CA ALA A 61 4.31 7.71 1.40
C ALA A 61 5.47 6.76 1.15
N HIS A 62 5.93 6.70 -0.10
CA HIS A 62 7.06 5.85 -0.45
C HIS A 62 8.34 6.28 0.26
N GLU A 63 8.61 7.58 0.27
CA GLU A 63 9.81 8.09 0.95
C GLU A 63 9.76 7.80 2.43
N ARG A 64 8.60 7.99 3.05
CA ARG A 64 8.49 7.72 4.47
C ARG A 64 8.62 6.23 4.76
N ALA A 65 8.04 5.38 3.91
CA ALA A 65 8.16 3.95 4.09
C ALA A 65 9.62 3.50 3.98
N MET A 66 10.37 4.09 3.06
CA MET A 66 11.78 3.77 2.93
C MET A 66 12.55 4.09 4.19
N LYS A 67 12.19 5.16 4.88
CA LYS A 67 12.86 5.54 6.13
C LYS A 67 12.43 4.67 7.30
N GLN A 68 11.15 4.31 7.36
CA GLN A 68 10.62 3.61 8.52
C GLN A 68 10.72 2.10 8.42
N VAL A 69 10.51 1.57 7.24
CA VAL A 69 10.48 0.12 7.04
C VAL A 69 11.68 -0.36 6.25
N GLY A 70 12.19 0.47 5.37
CA GLY A 70 13.30 0.13 4.51
C GLY A 70 12.76 -0.29 3.16
N LYS A 71 12.64 -1.55 2.95
CA LYS A 71 12.21 -2.01 1.63
C LYS A 71 10.70 -2.25 1.60
#